data_2a10290de541707740b7df0c024d68c8
#
_entry.id   2a10290de541707740b7df0c024d68c8
#
_cell.length_a   1.000
_cell.length_b   1.000
_cell.length_c   1.000
_cell.angle_alpha   90.00
_cell.angle_beta   90.00
_cell.angle_gamma   90.00
#
_symmetry.space_group_name_H-M   'P 1'
#
loop_
_entity.id
_entity.type
_entity.pdbx_description
1 polymer ?
#
loop_
_entity_poly.entity_id
_entity_poly.type
_entity_poly.pdbx_seq_one_letter_code
_entity_poly.pdbx_strand_id
1 'polypeptide(L)'
;MQFFLPGVPQVYYVGALAGRNDMELLRRTNNGRDINRHYYSTAEIDENLERPVVKALNALAKFRNELPAFDGEFSYEVDGDTSITFRWTAADGTSTAALTFEPGRGLGTDNTTPVASLAWSDAAGDHETHDLLANPPAANVD
;
A
#
# COMPACT_ATOMS: atom_id res chain seq x y z
N MET A 1 -2.38 -2.00 3.90
CA MET A 1 -3.46 -1.60 4.83
C MET A 1 -3.61 -0.08 4.96
N GLN A 2 -2.56 0.69 5.31
CA GLN A 2 -2.65 2.14 5.61
C GLN A 2 -3.41 2.96 4.54
N PHE A 3 -3.20 2.69 3.25
CA PHE A 3 -3.90 3.38 2.16
C PHE A 3 -5.41 3.08 2.09
N PHE A 4 -5.89 2.08 2.82
CA PHE A 4 -7.30 1.68 2.84
C PHE A 4 -8.04 2.09 4.11
N LEU A 5 -7.35 2.72 5.06
CA LEU A 5 -7.99 3.27 6.26
C LEU A 5 -8.55 4.67 5.99
N PRO A 6 -9.60 5.09 6.71
CA PRO A 6 -10.12 6.46 6.64
C PRO A 6 -9.07 7.50 7.00
N GLY A 7 -9.18 8.68 6.39
CA GLY A 7 -8.29 9.81 6.62
C GLY A 7 -7.22 9.96 5.52
N VAL A 8 -6.24 10.82 5.79
CA VAL A 8 -5.14 11.12 4.86
C VAL A 8 -3.97 10.19 5.16
N PRO A 9 -3.64 9.24 4.27
CA PRO A 9 -2.49 8.36 4.45
C PRO A 9 -1.20 9.17 4.47
N GLN A 10 -0.36 8.93 5.47
CA GLN A 10 0.96 9.55 5.56
C GLN A 10 2.04 8.50 5.32
N VAL A 11 2.94 8.79 4.40
CA VAL A 11 4.12 7.95 4.15
C VAL A 11 5.37 8.75 4.46
N TYR A 12 6.13 8.29 5.44
CA TYR A 12 7.41 8.90 5.77
C TYR A 12 8.42 8.63 4.65
N TYR A 13 9.32 9.57 4.35
CA TYR A 13 10.18 9.52 3.16
C TYR A 13 11.04 8.25 3.06
N VAL A 14 11.56 7.73 4.18
CA VAL A 14 12.30 6.46 4.19
C VAL A 14 11.38 5.30 3.81
N GLY A 15 10.12 5.30 4.29
CA GLY A 15 9.10 4.31 3.90
C GLY A 15 8.69 4.43 2.44
N ALA A 16 8.58 5.65 1.91
CA ALA A 16 8.24 5.89 0.50
C ALA A 16 9.28 5.28 -0.45
N LEU A 17 10.55 5.29 -0.05
CA LEU A 17 11.65 4.67 -0.79
C LEU A 17 11.91 3.21 -0.39
N ALA A 18 11.02 2.60 0.40
CA ALA A 18 11.21 1.27 0.97
C ALA A 18 12.62 1.09 1.59
N GLY A 19 13.08 2.12 2.30
CA GLY A 19 14.39 2.19 2.91
C GLY A 19 14.52 1.25 4.11
N ARG A 20 15.75 0.86 4.41
CA ARG A 20 16.09 0.06 5.60
C ARG A 20 16.48 0.96 6.75
N ASN A 21 16.47 0.38 7.95
CA ASN A 21 17.03 1.02 9.14
C ASN A 21 18.52 1.35 8.94
N ASP A 22 18.90 2.60 9.18
CA ASP A 22 20.29 3.05 9.12
C ASP A 22 20.97 2.80 10.47
N MET A 23 21.51 1.60 10.62
CA MET A 23 22.19 1.19 11.84
C MET A 23 23.53 1.91 12.03
N GLU A 24 24.15 2.40 10.95
CA GLU A 24 25.40 3.16 11.02
C GLU A 24 25.15 4.57 11.55
N LEU A 25 24.12 5.24 11.01
CA LEU A 25 23.70 6.56 11.51
C LEU A 25 23.33 6.48 13.00
N LEU A 26 22.56 5.45 13.39
CA LEU A 26 22.20 5.23 14.80
C LEU A 26 23.45 5.10 15.70
N ARG A 27 24.42 4.30 15.30
CA ARG A 27 25.67 4.11 16.09
C ARG A 27 26.47 5.41 16.20
N ARG A 28 26.52 6.20 15.12
CA ARG A 28 27.27 7.46 15.08
C ARG A 28 26.65 8.55 15.93
N THR A 29 25.32 8.66 15.93
CA THR A 29 24.59 9.73 16.62
C THR A 29 24.12 9.35 18.02
N ASN A 30 24.04 8.05 18.32
CA ASN A 30 23.45 7.49 19.53
C ASN A 30 22.02 8.03 19.80
N ASN A 31 21.29 8.39 18.75
CA ASN A 31 19.93 8.91 18.80
C ASN A 31 18.97 7.90 18.16
N GLY A 32 18.08 7.29 18.95
CA GLY A 32 17.18 6.25 18.48
C GLY A 32 16.29 6.65 17.30
N ARG A 33 16.00 7.94 17.13
CA ARG A 33 15.21 8.43 15.99
C ARG A 33 15.96 8.34 14.66
N ASP A 34 17.28 8.30 14.69
CA ASP A 34 18.10 8.36 13.47
C ASP A 34 18.13 7.02 12.74
N ILE A 35 17.68 5.94 13.39
CA ILE A 35 17.60 4.62 12.78
C ILE A 35 16.79 4.60 11.47
N ASN A 36 15.79 5.47 11.34
CA ASN A 36 14.92 5.58 10.16
C ASN A 36 15.02 6.98 9.51
N ARG A 37 16.15 7.65 9.60
CA ARG A 37 16.40 8.99 9.07
C ARG A 37 17.61 9.04 8.15
N HIS A 38 17.77 8.03 7.32
CA HIS A 38 18.82 8.02 6.31
C HIS A 38 18.78 9.30 5.46
N TYR A 39 19.93 9.91 5.23
CA TYR A 39 20.08 11.11 4.39
C TYR A 39 20.39 10.65 2.97
N TYR A 40 19.35 10.64 2.12
CA TYR A 40 19.50 10.24 0.71
C TYR A 40 20.14 11.36 -0.12
N SER A 41 21.12 11.00 -0.94
CA SER A 41 21.52 11.82 -2.08
C SER A 41 20.48 11.72 -3.20
N THR A 42 20.52 12.67 -4.14
CA THR A 42 19.62 12.62 -5.32
C THR A 42 19.83 11.35 -6.15
N ALA A 43 21.08 10.91 -6.30
CA ALA A 43 21.38 9.66 -7.03
C ALA A 43 20.79 8.43 -6.35
N GLU A 44 20.84 8.34 -5.01
CA GLU A 44 20.20 7.25 -4.25
C GLU A 44 18.68 7.31 -4.39
N ILE A 45 18.08 8.50 -4.42
CA ILE A 45 16.64 8.65 -4.65
C ILE A 45 16.28 8.10 -6.04
N ASP A 46 16.99 8.52 -7.06
CA ASP A 46 16.76 8.08 -8.46
C ASP A 46 16.88 6.56 -8.56
N GLU A 47 17.91 5.95 -7.97
CA GLU A 47 18.07 4.51 -7.94
C GLU A 47 16.93 3.79 -7.20
N ASN A 48 16.53 4.32 -6.04
CA ASN A 48 15.44 3.72 -5.26
C ASN A 48 14.09 3.81 -5.96
N LEU A 49 13.81 4.87 -6.72
CA LEU A 49 12.59 5.01 -7.52
C LEU A 49 12.43 3.92 -8.58
N GLU A 50 13.53 3.33 -9.06
CA GLU A 50 13.48 2.23 -10.02
C GLU A 50 13.17 0.86 -9.41
N ARG A 51 13.22 0.74 -8.09
CA ARG A 51 12.94 -0.54 -7.40
C ARG A 51 11.46 -0.96 -7.55
N PRO A 52 11.17 -2.24 -7.87
CA PRO A 52 9.80 -2.72 -8.05
C PRO A 52 8.87 -2.40 -6.87
N VAL A 53 9.34 -2.56 -5.63
CA VAL A 53 8.55 -2.27 -4.43
C VAL A 53 8.19 -0.79 -4.33
N VAL A 54 9.08 0.12 -4.72
CA VAL A 54 8.83 1.56 -4.70
C VAL A 54 7.85 1.95 -5.81
N LYS A 55 8.00 1.38 -6.99
CA LYS A 55 7.03 1.54 -8.09
C LYS A 55 5.63 1.07 -7.69
N ALA A 56 5.53 -0.10 -7.03
CA ALA A 56 4.25 -0.61 -6.54
C ALA A 56 3.64 0.28 -5.44
N LEU A 57 4.44 0.81 -4.51
CA LEU A 57 3.97 1.76 -3.50
C LEU A 57 3.45 3.05 -4.13
N ASN A 58 4.16 3.59 -5.13
CA ASN A 58 3.74 4.79 -5.85
C ASN A 58 2.45 4.53 -6.65
N ALA A 59 2.33 3.38 -7.31
CA ALA A 59 1.11 2.99 -8.01
C ALA A 59 -0.08 2.88 -7.05
N LEU A 60 0.11 2.29 -5.87
CA LEU A 60 -0.92 2.20 -4.84
C LEU A 60 -1.32 3.57 -4.29
N ALA A 61 -0.36 4.48 -4.08
CA ALA A 61 -0.64 5.85 -3.66
C ALA A 61 -1.42 6.63 -4.73
N LYS A 62 -1.03 6.48 -6.01
CA LYS A 62 -1.73 7.07 -7.14
C LYS A 62 -3.15 6.53 -7.24
N PHE A 63 -3.32 5.20 -7.21
CA PHE A 63 -4.62 4.53 -7.20
C PHE A 63 -5.53 5.06 -6.09
N ARG A 64 -5.00 5.21 -4.85
CA ARG A 64 -5.76 5.76 -3.71
C ARG A 64 -6.24 7.19 -3.96
N ASN A 65 -5.48 7.99 -4.71
CA ASN A 65 -5.83 9.39 -5.01
C ASN A 65 -6.76 9.54 -6.21
N GLU A 66 -6.77 8.58 -7.14
CA GLU A 66 -7.49 8.70 -8.42
C GLU A 66 -8.83 7.96 -8.41
N LEU A 67 -8.95 6.84 -7.66
CA LEU A 67 -10.18 6.06 -7.67
C LEU A 67 -11.30 6.78 -6.88
N PRO A 68 -12.44 7.11 -7.50
CA PRO A 68 -13.52 7.85 -6.85
C PRO A 68 -14.11 7.14 -5.62
N ALA A 69 -14.00 5.82 -5.53
CA ALA A 69 -14.46 5.06 -4.38
C ALA A 69 -13.92 5.61 -3.06
N PHE A 70 -12.67 6.09 -3.05
CA PHE A 70 -12.01 6.55 -1.83
C PHE A 70 -12.48 7.92 -1.30
N ASP A 71 -13.29 8.64 -2.06
CA ASP A 71 -14.00 9.85 -1.61
C ASP A 71 -15.40 9.54 -1.05
N GLY A 72 -15.80 8.27 -1.08
CA GLY A 72 -17.11 7.80 -0.67
C GLY A 72 -17.15 7.23 0.74
N GLU A 73 -18.02 6.24 0.95
CA GLU A 73 -18.26 5.62 2.24
C GLU A 73 -17.27 4.48 2.53
N PHE A 74 -16.81 4.44 3.77
CA PHE A 74 -15.93 3.40 4.28
C PHE A 74 -16.71 2.41 5.15
N SER A 75 -16.44 1.12 4.96
CA SER A 75 -16.88 0.05 5.85
C SER A 75 -15.77 -0.99 6.02
N TYR A 76 -15.90 -1.83 7.03
CA TYR A 76 -15.02 -2.99 7.20
C TYR A 76 -15.82 -4.19 7.69
N GLU A 77 -15.32 -5.36 7.36
CA GLU A 77 -15.87 -6.65 7.80
C GLU A 77 -14.73 -7.52 8.33
N VAL A 78 -15.00 -8.21 9.44
CA VAL A 78 -14.07 -9.16 10.04
C VAL A 78 -14.70 -10.54 9.94
N ASP A 79 -14.04 -11.48 9.27
CA ASP A 79 -14.50 -12.86 9.13
C ASP A 79 -13.69 -13.77 10.05
N GLY A 80 -14.32 -14.11 11.16
CA GLY A 80 -13.67 -14.89 12.23
C GLY A 80 -12.39 -14.23 12.74
N ASP A 81 -11.37 -15.06 13.02
CA ASP A 81 -10.04 -14.60 13.46
C ASP A 81 -9.02 -14.56 12.30
N THR A 82 -9.47 -14.74 11.05
CA THR A 82 -8.59 -15.07 9.93
C THR A 82 -8.50 -14.00 8.86
N SER A 83 -9.52 -13.16 8.70
CA SER A 83 -9.47 -12.12 7.67
C SER A 83 -10.16 -10.81 8.08
N ILE A 84 -9.73 -9.73 7.44
CA ILE A 84 -10.38 -8.42 7.51
C ILE A 84 -10.47 -7.84 6.10
N THR A 85 -11.64 -7.34 5.75
CA THR A 85 -11.88 -6.63 4.48
C THR A 85 -12.21 -5.17 4.76
N PHE A 86 -11.46 -4.27 4.16
CA PHE A 86 -11.73 -2.84 4.10
C PHE A 86 -12.40 -2.52 2.78
N ARG A 87 -13.53 -1.82 2.82
CA ARG A 87 -14.31 -1.50 1.63
C ARG A 87 -14.59 -0.01 1.55
N TRP A 88 -14.44 0.53 0.36
CA TRP A 88 -14.83 1.87 -0.02
C TRP A 88 -15.84 1.82 -1.16
N THR A 89 -16.82 2.70 -1.15
CA THR A 89 -17.85 2.80 -2.19
C THR A 89 -18.13 4.26 -2.48
N ALA A 90 -17.99 4.66 -3.73
CA ALA A 90 -18.36 6.01 -4.17
C ALA A 90 -19.83 6.32 -3.86
N ALA A 91 -20.15 7.59 -3.62
CA ALA A 91 -21.49 8.00 -3.23
C ALA A 91 -22.58 7.64 -4.25
N ASP A 92 -22.23 7.58 -5.53
CA ASP A 92 -23.12 7.18 -6.64
C ASP A 92 -23.12 5.66 -6.92
N GLY A 93 -22.30 4.90 -6.19
CA GLY A 93 -22.16 3.45 -6.34
C GLY A 93 -21.41 2.98 -7.59
N THR A 94 -20.86 3.90 -8.40
CA THR A 94 -20.20 3.54 -9.67
C THR A 94 -18.79 3.00 -9.51
N SER A 95 -18.18 3.23 -8.36
CA SER A 95 -16.81 2.81 -8.07
C SER A 95 -16.69 2.20 -6.69
N THR A 96 -15.95 1.12 -6.58
CA THR A 96 -15.67 0.42 -5.32
C THR A 96 -14.19 0.06 -5.20
N ALA A 97 -13.69 -0.10 -3.97
CA ALA A 97 -12.40 -0.70 -3.68
C ALA A 97 -12.50 -1.57 -2.44
N ALA A 98 -12.00 -2.80 -2.48
CA ALA A 98 -12.00 -3.73 -1.37
C ALA A 98 -10.63 -4.37 -1.21
N LEU A 99 -9.97 -4.14 -0.06
CA LEU A 99 -8.76 -4.83 0.34
C LEU A 99 -9.12 -5.89 1.37
N THR A 100 -8.93 -7.16 1.02
CA THR A 100 -9.01 -8.27 1.96
C THR A 100 -7.60 -8.65 2.42
N PHE A 101 -7.40 -8.72 3.72
CA PHE A 101 -6.14 -9.07 4.35
C PHE A 101 -6.32 -10.30 5.23
N GLU A 102 -5.49 -11.33 4.98
CA GLU A 102 -5.51 -12.62 5.68
C GLU A 102 -4.18 -12.84 6.42
N PRO A 103 -4.01 -12.28 7.63
CA PRO A 103 -2.71 -12.25 8.33
C PRO A 103 -2.17 -13.64 8.70
N GLY A 104 -3.02 -14.66 8.75
CA GLY A 104 -2.61 -16.06 9.01
C GLY A 104 -2.02 -16.78 7.80
N ARG A 105 -2.21 -16.25 6.60
CA ARG A 105 -1.61 -16.81 5.39
C ARG A 105 -0.16 -16.33 5.25
N GLY A 106 0.76 -17.25 4.99
CA GLY A 106 2.18 -16.91 4.77
C GLY A 106 3.01 -16.69 6.03
N LEU A 107 2.42 -16.74 7.22
CA LEU A 107 3.17 -16.73 8.47
C LEU A 107 3.63 -18.16 8.80
N GLY A 108 4.77 -18.54 8.26
CA GLY A 108 5.41 -19.75 8.79
C GLY A 108 6.17 -20.64 7.82
N THR A 109 5.84 -20.75 6.55
CA THR A 109 6.54 -21.70 5.67
C THR A 109 6.66 -21.30 4.21
N ASP A 110 5.89 -20.32 3.75
CA ASP A 110 5.82 -19.98 2.33
C ASP A 110 5.58 -18.46 2.15
N ASN A 111 6.64 -17.74 1.81
CA ASN A 111 6.58 -16.32 1.47
C ASN A 111 5.97 -16.06 0.08
N THR A 112 5.48 -17.08 -0.60
CA THR A 112 4.89 -16.97 -1.93
C THR A 112 3.36 -16.86 -1.90
N THR A 113 2.72 -17.20 -0.77
CA THR A 113 1.27 -17.10 -0.64
C THR A 113 0.87 -15.64 -0.39
N PRO A 114 0.06 -15.03 -1.27
CA PRO A 114 -0.45 -13.69 -1.04
C PRO A 114 -1.24 -13.60 0.26
N VAL A 115 -0.95 -12.59 1.08
CA VAL A 115 -1.65 -12.32 2.34
C VAL A 115 -2.72 -11.25 2.18
N ALA A 116 -2.85 -10.67 1.00
CA ALA A 116 -3.84 -9.67 0.67
C ALA A 116 -4.31 -9.81 -0.77
N SER A 117 -5.57 -9.51 -1.00
CA SER A 117 -6.17 -9.32 -2.33
C SER A 117 -6.82 -7.95 -2.40
N LEU A 118 -6.77 -7.33 -3.57
CA LEU A 118 -7.40 -6.06 -3.88
C LEU A 118 -8.35 -6.25 -5.06
N ALA A 119 -9.63 -5.96 -4.84
CA ALA A 119 -10.65 -5.88 -5.88
C ALA A 119 -11.15 -4.44 -5.98
N TRP A 120 -11.42 -3.95 -7.18
CA TRP A 120 -12.01 -2.62 -7.38
C TRP A 120 -12.84 -2.59 -8.65
N SER A 121 -13.76 -1.62 -8.72
CA SER A 121 -14.50 -1.29 -9.93
C SER A 121 -14.31 0.18 -10.30
N ASP A 122 -14.23 0.45 -11.58
CA ASP A 122 -14.11 1.78 -12.17
C ASP A 122 -14.87 1.85 -13.52
N ALA A 123 -14.68 2.92 -14.30
CA ALA A 123 -15.32 3.10 -15.59
C ALA A 123 -15.02 1.98 -16.61
N ALA A 124 -13.90 1.28 -16.47
CA ALA A 124 -13.51 0.17 -17.35
C ALA A 124 -14.09 -1.20 -16.92
N GLY A 125 -14.66 -1.30 -15.70
CA GLY A 125 -15.28 -2.51 -15.17
C GLY A 125 -14.67 -3.00 -13.87
N ASP A 126 -14.76 -4.31 -13.62
CA ASP A 126 -14.27 -4.95 -12.41
C ASP A 126 -12.86 -5.49 -12.59
N HIS A 127 -12.04 -5.29 -11.58
CA HIS A 127 -10.63 -5.66 -11.56
C HIS A 127 -10.26 -6.38 -10.25
N GLU A 128 -9.22 -7.21 -10.29
CA GLU A 128 -8.67 -7.87 -9.11
C GLU A 128 -7.17 -8.10 -9.24
N THR A 129 -6.46 -8.00 -8.12
CA THR A 129 -5.04 -8.41 -8.03
C THR A 129 -4.73 -9.06 -6.69
N HIS A 130 -3.89 -10.09 -6.71
CA HIS A 130 -3.32 -10.76 -5.54
C HIS A 130 -1.82 -10.49 -5.39
N ASP A 131 -1.22 -9.83 -6.37
CA ASP A 131 0.21 -9.49 -6.38
C ASP A 131 0.39 -8.00 -6.70
N LEU A 132 0.42 -7.19 -5.66
CA LEU A 132 0.60 -5.74 -5.77
C LEU A 132 1.98 -5.33 -6.30
N LEU A 133 2.97 -6.22 -6.28
CA LEU A 133 4.30 -5.94 -6.82
C LEU A 133 4.37 -6.19 -8.32
N ALA A 134 3.84 -7.33 -8.78
CA ALA A 134 3.84 -7.68 -10.20
C ALA A 134 2.70 -6.98 -10.97
N ASN A 135 1.55 -6.79 -10.30
CA ASN A 135 0.35 -6.23 -10.90
C ASN A 135 -0.21 -5.12 -10.01
N PRO A 136 0.46 -3.96 -9.91
CA PRO A 136 -0.02 -2.85 -9.10
C PRO A 136 -1.35 -2.32 -9.68
N PRO A 137 -2.28 -1.86 -8.81
CA PRO A 137 -3.55 -1.35 -9.26
C PRO A 137 -3.40 -0.03 -10.01
N ALA A 138 -4.27 0.19 -10.99
CA ALA A 138 -4.44 1.47 -11.67
C ALA A 138 -5.93 1.79 -11.76
N ALA A 139 -6.30 3.04 -11.52
CA ALA A 139 -7.65 3.51 -11.74
C ALA A 139 -7.79 3.98 -13.19
N ASN A 140 -8.89 3.59 -13.84
CA ASN A 140 -9.30 4.15 -15.12
C ASN A 140 -10.34 5.22 -14.82
N VAL A 141 -9.91 6.47 -14.86
CA VAL A 141 -10.75 7.66 -14.71
C VAL A 141 -10.79 8.35 -16.05
N ASP A 142 -11.99 8.50 -16.61
CA ASP A 142 -12.25 9.25 -17.84
C ASP A 142 -12.25 10.76 -17.58
#